data_3009e82fa42a5546479b616c6c5b6301
#
_entry.id   3009e82fa42a5546479b616c6c5b6301
#
_cell.length_a   1.000
_cell.length_b   1.000
_cell.length_c   1.000
_cell.angle_alpha   90.00
_cell.angle_beta   90.00
_cell.angle_gamma   90.00
#
_symmetry.space_group_name_H-M   'P 1'
#
loop_
_entity.id
_entity.type
_entity.pdbx_description
1 polymer ?
#
loop_
_entity_poly.entity_id
_entity_poly.type
_entity_poly.pdbx_seq_one_letter_code
_entity_poly.pdbx_strand_id
1 'polypeptide(L)'
;MSTNAAAMPPVGRSRLHYAWVMVGLAFLYSVFSTSALGVPAVLIVPMSQELGWTIGELSAPQGLRLAIFGLCAPLAGGLMLRYGPRRMVAISGALLMAGLAMSIGMTEKWQLWLGMGVLLGLAPGVTAMQLTAVIPARWFVAHRGLAIGILGGAVATGTLIFMPLAAWVSEQWGWRAALLIPTVGSGAAWLLFLWLGRDRPQDIGLQPLGATAPVPVPAAPTSNFVQLSIAALAAGSKHRTFWLLAFTFAICGVSSFGLTQAHLVPFCGDRGIPLGVSAWLLAVIGVFDLVGTIGSGWLCDRYDNRWLLAWYYGFRGLALVWLVYADVSTLGLLIFAVVYGLDFIATVPPTVRLSVQTFGQETGPAVFAWIFAAHHVAAGVMLFGAGVSRDMLGTYAPSFLLAGVLCLVAAASFTAMKRPRLAPA
;
A
#
# COMPACT_ATOMS: atom_id res chain seq x y z
N MET A 1 -42.03 34.36 19.39
CA MET A 1 -41.34 33.18 19.88
C MET A 1 -39.89 33.30 19.47
N SER A 2 -39.00 33.79 20.36
CA SER A 2 -37.60 33.98 20.12
C SER A 2 -36.86 32.65 20.35
N THR A 3 -36.29 32.10 19.27
CA THR A 3 -35.42 30.94 19.36
C THR A 3 -34.08 31.37 19.99
N ASN A 4 -33.85 30.93 21.22
CA ASN A 4 -32.56 31.02 21.91
C ASN A 4 -31.53 30.24 21.11
N ALA A 5 -30.74 30.91 20.30
CA ALA A 5 -29.50 30.38 19.75
C ALA A 5 -28.49 30.28 20.89
N ALA A 6 -28.29 29.09 21.44
CA ALA A 6 -27.27 28.84 22.45
C ALA A 6 -25.90 29.24 21.86
N ALA A 7 -25.32 30.31 22.41
CA ALA A 7 -23.99 30.76 22.05
C ALA A 7 -22.97 29.64 22.33
N MET A 8 -22.21 29.26 21.31
CA MET A 8 -21.09 28.33 21.47
C MET A 8 -20.07 28.92 22.47
N PRO A 9 -19.53 28.11 23.39
CA PRO A 9 -18.48 28.56 24.28
C PRO A 9 -17.24 28.98 23.48
N PRO A 10 -16.52 30.03 23.91
CA PRO A 10 -15.35 30.52 23.19
C PRO A 10 -14.30 29.42 23.10
N VAL A 11 -13.79 29.20 21.89
CA VAL A 11 -12.70 28.26 21.60
C VAL A 11 -11.48 28.71 22.42
N GLY A 12 -11.25 28.01 23.54
CA GLY A 12 -10.09 28.21 24.39
C GLY A 12 -8.81 28.04 23.57
N ARG A 13 -7.92 29.00 23.66
CA ARG A 13 -6.60 29.02 23.00
C ARG A 13 -5.80 27.78 23.39
N SER A 14 -5.23 27.09 22.38
CA SER A 14 -4.06 26.17 22.43
C SER A 14 -4.21 24.84 23.19
N ARG A 15 -5.31 24.10 23.01
CA ARG A 15 -5.23 22.63 23.15
C ARG A 15 -5.25 22.00 21.77
N LEU A 16 -4.30 21.10 21.51
CA LEU A 16 -4.26 20.33 20.28
C LEU A 16 -5.65 19.69 20.06
N HIS A 17 -6.33 20.06 18.95
CA HIS A 17 -7.68 19.53 18.69
C HIS A 17 -7.59 18.01 18.53
N TYR A 18 -8.54 17.25 19.12
CA TYR A 18 -8.50 15.79 19.15
C TYR A 18 -8.42 15.14 17.75
N ALA A 19 -8.81 15.86 16.70
CA ALA A 19 -8.62 15.45 15.32
C ALA A 19 -7.15 15.09 15.01
N TRP A 20 -6.18 15.86 15.53
CA TRP A 20 -4.76 15.57 15.35
C TRP A 20 -4.29 14.37 16.18
N VAL A 21 -4.91 14.12 17.33
CA VAL A 21 -4.69 12.87 18.09
C VAL A 21 -5.13 11.68 17.25
N MET A 22 -6.30 11.75 16.61
CA MET A 22 -6.79 10.70 15.72
C MET A 22 -5.88 10.48 14.52
N VAL A 23 -5.33 11.54 13.92
CA VAL A 23 -4.32 11.44 12.85
C VAL A 23 -3.06 10.76 13.37
N GLY A 24 -2.55 11.15 14.54
CA GLY A 24 -1.37 10.54 15.16
C GLY A 24 -1.56 9.03 15.44
N LEU A 25 -2.71 8.65 16.00
CA LEU A 25 -3.06 7.25 16.26
C LEU A 25 -3.16 6.43 14.97
N ALA A 26 -3.85 6.97 13.95
CA ALA A 26 -3.98 6.31 12.66
C ALA A 26 -2.64 6.21 11.92
N PHE A 27 -1.79 7.24 12.02
CA PHE A 27 -0.43 7.25 11.48
C PHE A 27 0.42 6.14 12.09
N LEU A 28 0.51 6.10 13.43
CA LEU A 28 1.27 5.06 14.13
C LEU A 28 0.80 3.66 13.79
N TYR A 29 -0.52 3.44 13.82
CA TYR A 29 -1.09 2.14 13.48
C TYR A 29 -0.79 1.76 12.02
N SER A 30 -0.94 2.69 11.08
CA SER A 30 -0.65 2.44 9.66
C SER A 30 0.82 2.15 9.40
N VAL A 31 1.74 2.93 10.00
CA VAL A 31 3.19 2.72 9.87
C VAL A 31 3.57 1.31 10.31
N PHE A 32 3.17 0.88 11.50
CA PHE A 32 3.55 -0.43 12.01
C PHE A 32 2.77 -1.58 11.35
N SER A 33 1.51 -1.42 11.01
CA SER A 33 0.75 -2.47 10.32
C SER A 33 1.25 -2.71 8.90
N THR A 34 1.70 -1.66 8.19
CA THR A 34 2.29 -1.81 6.85
C THR A 34 3.74 -2.29 6.90
N SER A 35 4.47 -2.11 8.00
CA SER A 35 5.78 -2.75 8.19
C SER A 35 5.68 -4.28 8.13
N ALA A 36 4.55 -4.86 8.59
CA ALA A 36 4.29 -6.29 8.47
C ALA A 36 4.05 -6.76 7.02
N LEU A 37 3.84 -5.85 6.07
CA LEU A 37 3.84 -6.17 4.63
C LEU A 37 5.26 -6.15 4.04
N GLY A 38 6.13 -5.25 4.51
CA GLY A 38 7.48 -5.08 3.97
C GLY A 38 8.50 -6.03 4.59
N VAL A 39 8.57 -6.10 5.91
CA VAL A 39 9.59 -6.86 6.65
C VAL A 39 9.74 -8.32 6.19
N PRO A 40 8.68 -9.12 6.00
CA PRO A 40 8.85 -10.50 5.56
C PRO A 40 9.59 -10.67 4.21
N ALA A 41 9.61 -9.65 3.35
CA ALA A 41 10.29 -9.73 2.07
C ALA A 41 11.81 -9.83 2.21
N VAL A 42 12.42 -9.12 3.16
CA VAL A 42 13.87 -9.20 3.42
C VAL A 42 14.26 -10.45 4.22
N LEU A 43 13.29 -11.18 4.79
CA LEU A 43 13.51 -12.37 5.61
C LEU A 43 13.42 -13.68 4.82
N ILE A 44 13.11 -13.65 3.52
CA ILE A 44 12.94 -14.87 2.68
C ILE A 44 14.21 -15.72 2.71
N VAL A 45 15.39 -15.12 2.51
CA VAL A 45 16.67 -15.85 2.47
C VAL A 45 17.05 -16.40 3.85
N PRO A 46 17.06 -15.62 4.95
CA PRO A 46 17.30 -16.14 6.30
C PRO A 46 16.34 -17.27 6.71
N MET A 47 15.06 -17.13 6.35
CA MET A 47 14.05 -18.17 6.62
C MET A 47 14.33 -19.45 5.83
N SER A 48 14.70 -19.33 4.55
CA SER A 48 15.06 -20.46 3.71
C SER A 48 16.27 -21.24 4.29
N GLN A 49 17.26 -20.53 4.75
CA GLN A 49 18.48 -21.13 5.34
C GLN A 49 18.20 -21.88 6.64
N GLU A 50 17.35 -21.34 7.52
CA GLU A 50 17.05 -21.94 8.81
C GLU A 50 16.03 -23.08 8.72
N LEU A 51 14.95 -22.88 7.95
CA LEU A 51 13.85 -23.84 7.87
C LEU A 51 14.05 -24.92 6.80
N GLY A 52 15.04 -24.75 5.91
CA GLY A 52 15.29 -25.68 4.79
C GLY A 52 14.18 -25.64 3.71
N TRP A 53 13.36 -24.60 3.69
CA TRP A 53 12.32 -24.42 2.68
C TRP A 53 12.84 -23.66 1.48
N THR A 54 12.32 -23.98 0.28
CA THR A 54 12.75 -23.28 -0.94
C THR A 54 12.25 -21.85 -0.98
N ILE A 55 12.86 -21.01 -1.81
CA ILE A 55 12.44 -19.61 -2.02
C ILE A 55 10.99 -19.56 -2.55
N GLY A 56 10.63 -20.47 -3.47
CA GLY A 56 9.27 -20.59 -3.99
C GLY A 56 8.25 -20.93 -2.91
N GLU A 57 8.56 -21.88 -2.02
CA GLU A 57 7.70 -22.27 -0.90
C GLU A 57 7.45 -21.12 0.08
N LEU A 58 8.47 -20.28 0.32
CA LEU A 58 8.35 -19.09 1.17
C LEU A 58 7.63 -17.93 0.47
N SER A 59 7.81 -17.81 -0.85
CA SER A 59 7.22 -16.74 -1.65
C SER A 59 5.72 -16.94 -1.91
N ALA A 60 5.25 -18.19 -1.98
CA ALA A 60 3.85 -18.49 -2.29
C ALA A 60 2.86 -17.91 -1.25
N PRO A 61 3.02 -18.13 0.07
CA PRO A 61 2.14 -17.50 1.07
C PRO A 61 2.26 -15.98 1.10
N GLN A 62 3.44 -15.42 0.83
CA GLN A 62 3.62 -13.98 0.73
C GLN A 62 2.92 -13.39 -0.51
N GLY A 63 2.90 -14.13 -1.61
CA GLY A 63 2.08 -13.80 -2.79
C GLY A 63 0.59 -13.81 -2.48
N LEU A 64 0.10 -14.83 -1.76
CA LEU A 64 -1.28 -14.89 -1.27
C LEU A 64 -1.62 -13.68 -0.38
N ARG A 65 -0.71 -13.28 0.50
CA ARG A 65 -0.86 -12.08 1.35
C ARG A 65 -1.14 -10.82 0.53
N LEU A 66 -0.35 -10.57 -0.53
CA LEU A 66 -0.56 -9.42 -1.41
C LEU A 66 -1.90 -9.52 -2.15
N ALA A 67 -2.26 -10.68 -2.63
CA ALA A 67 -3.54 -10.89 -3.30
C ALA A 67 -4.73 -10.60 -2.36
N ILE A 68 -4.70 -11.13 -1.14
CA ILE A 68 -5.73 -10.88 -0.12
C ILE A 68 -5.79 -9.40 0.25
N PHE A 69 -4.64 -8.75 0.48
CA PHE A 69 -4.55 -7.31 0.75
C PHE A 69 -5.26 -6.50 -0.33
N GLY A 70 -4.98 -6.78 -1.60
CA GLY A 70 -5.62 -6.11 -2.73
C GLY A 70 -7.12 -6.39 -2.83
N LEU A 71 -7.53 -7.66 -2.70
CA LEU A 71 -8.93 -8.07 -2.78
C LEU A 71 -9.81 -7.52 -1.64
N CYS A 72 -9.21 -7.13 -0.50
CA CYS A 72 -9.93 -6.43 0.55
C CYS A 72 -10.32 -5.00 0.16
N ALA A 73 -9.55 -4.32 -0.69
CA ALA A 73 -9.72 -2.90 -0.99
C ALA A 73 -11.14 -2.52 -1.49
N PRO A 74 -11.77 -3.25 -2.43
CA PRO A 74 -13.11 -2.94 -2.90
C PRO A 74 -14.21 -3.02 -1.83
N LEU A 75 -13.98 -3.78 -0.75
CA LEU A 75 -14.94 -4.00 0.33
C LEU A 75 -14.63 -3.15 1.58
N ALA A 76 -13.36 -2.87 1.81
CA ALA A 76 -12.86 -2.24 3.04
C ALA A 76 -13.46 -0.85 3.29
N GLY A 77 -13.71 -0.06 2.23
CA GLY A 77 -14.36 1.24 2.34
C GLY A 77 -15.74 1.18 2.95
N GLY A 78 -16.58 0.28 2.44
CA GLY A 78 -17.93 0.06 2.96
C GLY A 78 -17.95 -0.48 4.38
N LEU A 79 -17.05 -1.41 4.70
CA LEU A 79 -16.85 -1.94 6.05
C LEU A 79 -16.48 -0.81 7.03
N MET A 80 -15.51 0.03 6.66
CA MET A 80 -15.04 1.13 7.48
C MET A 80 -16.12 2.20 7.72
N LEU A 81 -16.95 2.50 6.71
CA LEU A 81 -18.07 3.44 6.84
C LEU A 81 -19.16 2.88 7.75
N ARG A 82 -19.47 1.59 7.65
CA ARG A 82 -20.52 0.91 8.41
C ARG A 82 -20.14 0.67 9.87
N TYR A 83 -18.94 0.15 10.13
CA TYR A 83 -18.54 -0.31 11.46
C TYR A 83 -17.65 0.70 12.20
N GLY A 84 -17.12 1.70 11.52
CA GLY A 84 -16.25 2.74 12.06
C GLY A 84 -14.78 2.33 12.18
N PRO A 85 -13.87 3.33 12.26
CA PRO A 85 -12.43 3.11 12.38
C PRO A 85 -12.03 2.27 13.59
N ARG A 86 -12.64 2.50 14.75
CA ARG A 86 -12.26 1.84 16.00
C ARG A 86 -12.49 0.33 15.96
N ARG A 87 -13.65 -0.11 15.48
CA ARG A 87 -13.95 -1.55 15.34
C ARG A 87 -13.11 -2.20 14.26
N MET A 88 -12.89 -1.51 13.14
CA MET A 88 -12.06 -2.04 12.04
C MET A 88 -10.60 -2.19 12.46
N VAL A 89 -10.04 -1.22 13.21
CA VAL A 89 -8.69 -1.33 13.78
C VAL A 89 -8.63 -2.43 14.85
N ALA A 90 -9.70 -2.61 15.66
CA ALA A 90 -9.76 -3.68 16.64
C ALA A 90 -9.62 -5.06 15.99
N ILE A 91 -10.40 -5.32 14.94
CA ILE A 91 -10.35 -6.59 14.17
C ILE A 91 -9.02 -6.74 13.46
N SER A 92 -8.60 -5.71 12.73
CA SER A 92 -7.33 -5.71 11.99
C SER A 92 -6.14 -5.96 12.90
N GLY A 93 -6.07 -5.29 14.05
CA GLY A 93 -5.00 -5.48 15.03
C GLY A 93 -4.98 -6.89 15.63
N ALA A 94 -6.15 -7.45 15.96
CA ALA A 94 -6.23 -8.83 16.44
C ALA A 94 -5.74 -9.85 15.40
N LEU A 95 -6.15 -9.69 14.13
CA LEU A 95 -5.66 -10.52 13.02
C LEU A 95 -4.15 -10.36 12.81
N LEU A 96 -3.65 -9.11 12.89
CA LEU A 96 -2.24 -8.80 12.74
C LEU A 96 -1.40 -9.46 13.84
N MET A 97 -1.82 -9.32 15.11
CA MET A 97 -1.13 -9.94 16.24
C MET A 97 -1.14 -11.47 16.17
N ALA A 98 -2.27 -12.08 15.84
CA ALA A 98 -2.37 -13.52 15.64
C ALA A 98 -1.47 -14.01 14.51
N GLY A 99 -1.44 -13.29 13.37
CA GLY A 99 -0.58 -13.61 12.23
C GLY A 99 0.90 -13.49 12.56
N LEU A 100 1.32 -12.43 13.24
CA LEU A 100 2.71 -12.23 13.64
C LEU A 100 3.15 -13.24 14.69
N ALA A 101 2.33 -13.51 15.72
CA ALA A 101 2.63 -14.52 16.75
C ALA A 101 2.79 -15.91 16.13
N MET A 102 1.89 -16.30 15.22
CA MET A 102 2.00 -17.56 14.49
C MET A 102 3.25 -17.61 13.63
N SER A 103 3.61 -16.51 12.96
CA SER A 103 4.79 -16.43 12.10
C SER A 103 6.10 -16.51 12.88
N ILE A 104 6.17 -15.91 14.07
CA ILE A 104 7.35 -16.00 14.94
C ILE A 104 7.56 -17.45 15.46
N GLY A 105 6.47 -18.11 15.86
CA GLY A 105 6.50 -19.47 16.40
C GLY A 105 6.43 -20.57 15.33
N MET A 106 6.50 -20.24 14.03
CA MET A 106 6.27 -21.24 13.00
C MET A 106 7.40 -22.28 12.91
N THR A 107 6.99 -23.53 12.75
CA THR A 107 7.81 -24.70 12.47
C THR A 107 7.28 -25.48 11.27
N GLU A 108 6.02 -25.28 10.91
CA GLU A 108 5.30 -26.00 9.86
C GLU A 108 4.81 -25.07 8.75
N LYS A 109 4.77 -25.59 7.52
CA LYS A 109 4.37 -24.79 6.32
C LYS A 109 2.96 -24.22 6.42
N TRP A 110 1.99 -24.93 7.01
CA TRP A 110 0.63 -24.43 7.15
C TRP A 110 0.53 -23.16 8.01
N GLN A 111 1.43 -23.02 9.01
CA GLN A 111 1.50 -21.81 9.84
C GLN A 111 1.96 -20.61 9.03
N LEU A 112 2.88 -20.81 8.09
CA LEU A 112 3.31 -19.76 7.15
C LEU A 112 2.14 -19.32 6.25
N TRP A 113 1.35 -20.27 5.70
CA TRP A 113 0.20 -19.96 4.88
C TRP A 113 -0.88 -19.20 5.64
N LEU A 114 -1.24 -19.66 6.84
CA LEU A 114 -2.26 -19.01 7.64
C LEU A 114 -1.75 -17.69 8.25
N GLY A 115 -0.58 -17.72 8.91
CA GLY A 115 0.00 -16.54 9.57
C GLY A 115 0.38 -15.45 8.58
N MET A 116 1.43 -15.70 7.77
CA MET A 116 1.93 -14.69 6.83
C MET A 116 1.04 -14.51 5.58
N GLY A 117 0.42 -15.57 5.10
CA GLY A 117 -0.43 -15.50 3.91
C GLY A 117 -1.78 -14.84 4.18
N VAL A 118 -2.60 -15.46 5.01
CA VAL A 118 -3.99 -15.05 5.21
C VAL A 118 -4.11 -13.91 6.22
N LEU A 119 -3.62 -14.11 7.45
CA LEU A 119 -3.86 -13.15 8.53
C LEU A 119 -3.16 -11.81 8.30
N LEU A 120 -1.88 -11.83 7.86
CA LEU A 120 -1.17 -10.60 7.52
C LEU A 120 -1.64 -9.95 6.21
N GLY A 121 -2.37 -10.66 5.36
CA GLY A 121 -3.04 -10.07 4.19
C GLY A 121 -4.34 -9.36 4.55
N LEU A 122 -5.19 -10.01 5.34
CA LEU A 122 -6.48 -9.46 5.78
C LEU A 122 -6.32 -8.23 6.68
N ALA A 123 -5.39 -8.28 7.63
CA ALA A 123 -5.25 -7.24 8.65
C ALA A 123 -5.05 -5.84 8.06
N PRO A 124 -3.96 -5.52 7.34
CA PRO A 124 -3.80 -4.21 6.72
C PRO A 124 -4.75 -4.00 5.53
N GLY A 125 -5.23 -5.06 4.87
CA GLY A 125 -6.15 -4.98 3.74
C GLY A 125 -7.45 -4.25 4.07
N VAL A 126 -7.95 -4.40 5.28
CA VAL A 126 -9.20 -3.74 5.71
C VAL A 126 -8.99 -2.36 6.33
N THR A 127 -7.75 -1.92 6.58
CA THR A 127 -7.50 -0.66 7.30
C THR A 127 -6.56 0.32 6.60
N ALA A 128 -5.51 -0.13 5.92
CA ALA A 128 -4.40 0.73 5.48
C ALA A 128 -4.85 1.94 4.64
N MET A 129 -5.55 1.72 3.54
CA MET A 129 -6.04 2.80 2.67
C MET A 129 -7.25 3.53 3.27
N GLN A 130 -8.05 2.84 4.08
CA GLN A 130 -9.33 3.36 4.57
C GLN A 130 -9.15 4.38 5.69
N LEU A 131 -8.16 4.19 6.56
CA LEU A 131 -7.85 5.17 7.62
C LEU A 131 -7.42 6.50 7.03
N THR A 132 -6.65 6.48 5.92
CA THR A 132 -6.21 7.68 5.19
C THR A 132 -7.38 8.49 4.63
N ALA A 133 -8.49 7.84 4.26
CA ALA A 133 -9.66 8.50 3.73
C ALA A 133 -10.66 8.90 4.82
N VAL A 134 -11.00 7.97 5.73
CA VAL A 134 -12.14 8.11 6.66
C VAL A 134 -11.81 9.02 7.84
N ILE A 135 -10.60 8.98 8.40
CA ILE A 135 -10.23 9.86 9.52
C ILE A 135 -10.28 11.34 9.11
N PRO A 136 -9.62 11.78 8.01
CA PRO A 136 -9.73 13.17 7.58
C PRO A 136 -11.16 13.57 7.19
N ALA A 137 -11.93 12.68 6.58
CA ALA A 137 -13.30 12.97 6.18
C ALA A 137 -14.22 13.24 7.37
N ARG A 138 -14.03 12.53 8.50
CA ARG A 138 -14.90 12.64 9.70
C ARG A 138 -14.45 13.72 10.67
N TRP A 139 -13.12 13.95 10.78
CA TRP A 139 -12.53 14.78 11.83
C TRP A 139 -12.13 16.18 11.38
N PHE A 140 -12.11 16.46 10.06
CA PHE A 140 -11.62 17.71 9.49
C PHE A 140 -12.58 18.32 8.48
N VAL A 141 -12.85 19.61 8.63
CA VAL A 141 -13.39 20.50 7.61
C VAL A 141 -12.24 21.33 7.04
N ALA A 142 -11.44 21.97 7.91
CA ALA A 142 -10.19 22.62 7.54
C ALA A 142 -9.01 21.63 7.64
N HIS A 143 -7.95 21.86 6.87
CA HIS A 143 -6.69 21.06 6.87
C HIS A 143 -6.86 19.58 6.46
N ARG A 144 -7.98 19.19 5.82
CA ARG A 144 -8.24 17.81 5.39
C ARG A 144 -7.14 17.27 4.48
N GLY A 145 -6.64 18.08 3.52
CA GLY A 145 -5.56 17.69 2.62
C GLY A 145 -4.26 17.36 3.35
N LEU A 146 -3.90 18.17 4.37
CA LEU A 146 -2.73 17.91 5.20
C LEU A 146 -2.86 16.58 5.97
N ALA A 147 -4.03 16.31 6.55
CA ALA A 147 -4.28 15.06 7.26
C ALA A 147 -4.21 13.84 6.32
N ILE A 148 -4.74 13.94 5.09
CA ILE A 148 -4.62 12.90 4.05
C ILE A 148 -3.15 12.69 3.68
N GLY A 149 -2.38 13.76 3.50
CA GLY A 149 -0.97 13.68 3.15
C GLY A 149 -0.13 12.99 4.24
N ILE A 150 -0.36 13.34 5.52
CA ILE A 150 0.33 12.70 6.66
C ILE A 150 0.00 11.19 6.70
N LEU A 151 -1.27 10.82 6.59
CA LEU A 151 -1.69 9.42 6.66
C LEU A 151 -1.27 8.62 5.40
N GLY A 152 -1.26 9.25 4.23
CA GLY A 152 -0.73 8.64 3.00
C GLY A 152 0.76 8.33 3.12
N GLY A 153 1.53 9.24 3.71
CA GLY A 153 2.95 9.03 3.99
C GLY A 153 3.21 7.87 4.95
N ALA A 154 2.28 7.55 5.85
CA ALA A 154 2.44 6.46 6.82
C ALA A 154 2.64 5.08 6.15
N VAL A 155 1.94 4.83 5.04
CA VAL A 155 2.02 3.55 4.30
C VAL A 155 3.41 3.36 3.69
N ALA A 156 3.94 4.38 3.02
CA ALA A 156 5.28 4.37 2.45
C ALA A 156 6.35 4.25 3.54
N THR A 157 6.25 5.09 4.59
CA THR A 157 7.16 5.10 5.73
C THR A 157 7.26 3.73 6.41
N GLY A 158 6.11 3.08 6.66
CA GLY A 158 6.07 1.77 7.32
C GLY A 158 6.78 0.68 6.52
N THR A 159 6.63 0.70 5.21
CA THR A 159 7.25 -0.29 4.34
C THR A 159 8.77 -0.10 4.23
N LEU A 160 9.25 1.14 4.23
CA LEU A 160 10.62 1.50 3.84
C LEU A 160 11.59 1.56 5.02
N ILE A 161 11.20 2.24 6.11
CA ILE A 161 12.09 2.45 7.26
C ILE A 161 12.42 1.13 7.96
N PHE A 162 11.46 0.21 8.03
CA PHE A 162 11.65 -1.03 8.79
C PHE A 162 12.38 -2.13 8.02
N MET A 163 12.51 -2.07 6.70
CA MET A 163 13.20 -3.11 5.95
C MET A 163 14.72 -3.16 6.24
N PRO A 164 15.49 -2.05 6.20
CA PRO A 164 16.90 -2.07 6.58
C PRO A 164 17.11 -2.47 8.05
N LEU A 165 16.24 -1.96 8.95
CA LEU A 165 16.30 -2.32 10.36
C LEU A 165 16.05 -3.81 10.57
N ALA A 166 15.04 -4.38 9.89
CA ALA A 166 14.73 -5.80 9.97
C ALA A 166 15.84 -6.68 9.36
N ALA A 167 16.48 -6.24 8.28
CA ALA A 167 17.63 -6.92 7.71
C ALA A 167 18.79 -6.97 8.73
N TRP A 168 19.14 -5.83 9.33
CA TRP A 168 20.18 -5.72 10.32
C TRP A 168 19.89 -6.58 11.58
N VAL A 169 18.66 -6.51 12.11
CA VAL A 169 18.23 -7.34 13.25
C VAL A 169 18.30 -8.83 12.89
N SER A 170 17.91 -9.18 11.65
CA SER A 170 17.95 -10.57 11.18
C SER A 170 19.38 -11.13 11.10
N GLU A 171 20.35 -10.30 10.68
CA GLU A 171 21.76 -10.68 10.65
C GLU A 171 22.35 -10.92 12.06
N GLN A 172 21.92 -10.15 13.07
CA GLN A 172 22.46 -10.21 14.43
C GLN A 172 21.75 -11.26 15.31
N TRP A 173 20.44 -11.37 15.22
CA TRP A 173 19.60 -12.16 16.15
C TRP A 173 18.61 -13.10 15.46
N GLY A 174 18.74 -13.24 14.14
CA GLY A 174 17.88 -14.11 13.33
C GLY A 174 16.54 -13.47 12.93
N TRP A 175 15.90 -14.09 11.95
CA TRP A 175 14.69 -13.58 11.32
C TRP A 175 13.47 -13.47 12.27
N ARG A 176 13.40 -14.35 13.30
CA ARG A 176 12.32 -14.27 14.31
C ARG A 176 12.40 -12.99 15.13
N ALA A 177 13.61 -12.56 15.50
CA ALA A 177 13.84 -11.30 16.19
C ALA A 177 13.42 -10.09 15.32
N ALA A 178 13.68 -10.15 14.01
CA ALA A 178 13.26 -9.10 13.08
C ALA A 178 11.72 -8.95 13.01
N LEU A 179 10.96 -10.04 13.15
CA LEU A 179 9.49 -9.99 13.23
C LEU A 179 8.96 -9.37 14.52
N LEU A 180 9.77 -9.24 15.57
CA LEU A 180 9.36 -8.51 16.79
C LEU A 180 9.18 -7.01 16.52
N ILE A 181 9.88 -6.44 15.53
CA ILE A 181 9.74 -5.02 15.16
C ILE A 181 8.27 -4.68 14.82
N PRO A 182 7.66 -5.28 13.77
CA PRO A 182 6.26 -5.06 13.48
C PRO A 182 5.33 -5.53 14.60
N THR A 183 5.68 -6.59 15.35
CA THR A 183 4.84 -7.13 16.42
C THR A 183 4.69 -6.14 17.58
N VAL A 184 5.79 -5.68 18.14
CA VAL A 184 5.78 -4.76 19.29
C VAL A 184 5.19 -3.40 18.87
N GLY A 185 5.64 -2.87 17.73
CA GLY A 185 5.15 -1.58 17.22
C GLY A 185 3.65 -1.60 16.91
N SER A 186 3.18 -2.63 16.18
CA SER A 186 1.75 -2.75 15.85
C SER A 186 0.91 -3.03 17.08
N GLY A 187 1.37 -3.88 18.00
CA GLY A 187 0.68 -4.17 19.26
C GLY A 187 0.50 -2.93 20.11
N ALA A 188 1.57 -2.15 20.30
CA ALA A 188 1.50 -0.90 21.04
C ALA A 188 0.56 0.12 20.36
N ALA A 189 0.69 0.32 19.05
CA ALA A 189 -0.16 1.23 18.29
C ALA A 189 -1.64 0.78 18.29
N TRP A 190 -1.89 -0.53 18.19
CA TRP A 190 -3.22 -1.13 18.29
C TRP A 190 -3.87 -0.87 19.64
N LEU A 191 -3.21 -1.17 20.76
CA LEU A 191 -3.70 -0.93 22.11
C LEU A 191 -3.94 0.55 22.36
N LEU A 192 -3.03 1.42 21.90
CA LEU A 192 -3.17 2.86 22.00
C LEU A 192 -4.39 3.36 21.21
N PHE A 193 -4.62 2.82 20.01
CA PHE A 193 -5.79 3.15 19.21
C PHE A 193 -7.10 2.64 19.86
N LEU A 194 -7.10 1.46 20.46
CA LEU A 194 -8.27 0.95 21.20
C LEU A 194 -8.61 1.81 22.42
N TRP A 195 -7.61 2.34 23.10
CA TRP A 195 -7.80 3.17 24.27
C TRP A 195 -8.26 4.59 23.91
N LEU A 196 -7.54 5.27 23.02
CA LEU A 196 -7.79 6.68 22.68
C LEU A 196 -8.63 6.86 21.40
N GLY A 197 -8.66 5.90 20.50
CA GLY A 197 -9.38 6.02 19.22
C GLY A 197 -10.88 6.22 19.40
N ARG A 198 -11.46 7.09 18.57
CA ARG A 198 -12.90 7.41 18.52
C ARG A 198 -13.37 7.37 17.08
N ASP A 199 -14.62 7.01 16.86
CA ASP A 199 -15.15 6.90 15.49
C ASP A 199 -15.50 8.27 14.90
N ARG A 200 -15.94 9.20 15.75
CA ARG A 200 -16.41 10.54 15.34
C ARG A 200 -16.09 11.57 16.41
N PRO A 201 -15.90 12.86 16.05
CA PRO A 201 -15.72 13.93 17.05
C PRO A 201 -16.96 14.10 17.93
N GLN A 202 -18.17 13.88 17.40
CA GLN A 202 -19.42 13.97 18.13
C GLN A 202 -19.53 12.96 19.29
N ASP A 203 -18.85 11.81 19.20
CA ASP A 203 -18.84 10.79 20.27
C ASP A 203 -18.19 11.29 21.58
N ILE A 204 -17.45 12.40 21.50
CA ILE A 204 -16.79 13.06 22.65
C ILE A 204 -17.21 14.53 22.78
N GLY A 205 -18.36 14.92 22.20
CA GLY A 205 -18.91 16.27 22.30
C GLY A 205 -18.16 17.34 21.50
N LEU A 206 -17.30 16.94 20.53
CA LEU A 206 -16.56 17.86 19.68
C LEU A 206 -17.20 17.96 18.29
N GLN A 207 -16.89 19.08 17.59
CA GLN A 207 -17.15 19.23 16.17
C GLN A 207 -15.89 18.91 15.36
N PRO A 208 -16.00 18.58 14.06
CA PRO A 208 -14.83 18.48 13.17
C PRO A 208 -14.01 19.75 13.19
N LEU A 209 -12.67 19.61 13.11
CA LEU A 209 -11.76 20.75 13.13
C LEU A 209 -12.02 21.71 11.96
N GLY A 210 -12.30 22.99 12.29
CA GLY A 210 -12.63 24.01 11.30
C GLY A 210 -14.11 24.11 10.94
N ALA A 211 -14.99 23.37 11.61
CA ALA A 211 -16.44 23.51 11.43
C ALA A 211 -16.93 24.84 12.05
N THR A 212 -17.64 25.62 11.25
CA THR A 212 -18.25 26.92 11.66
C THR A 212 -19.72 26.77 12.08
N ALA A 213 -20.33 25.61 11.81
CA ALA A 213 -21.70 25.25 12.18
C ALA A 213 -21.73 23.77 12.59
N PRO A 214 -22.76 23.34 13.36
CA PRO A 214 -22.92 21.94 13.71
C PRO A 214 -22.98 21.05 12.48
N VAL A 215 -22.03 20.11 12.36
CA VAL A 215 -22.00 19.14 11.27
C VAL A 215 -22.88 17.95 11.66
N PRO A 216 -23.95 17.67 10.89
CA PRO A 216 -24.81 16.53 11.19
C PRO A 216 -24.02 15.21 11.06
N VAL A 217 -24.36 14.27 11.92
CA VAL A 217 -23.80 12.91 11.83
C VAL A 217 -24.40 12.22 10.61
N PRO A 218 -23.62 11.84 9.58
CA PRO A 218 -24.17 11.11 8.46
C PRO A 218 -24.80 9.80 8.93
N ALA A 219 -25.99 9.48 8.43
CA ALA A 219 -26.61 8.18 8.67
C ALA A 219 -25.68 7.06 8.18
N ALA A 220 -25.70 5.93 8.87
CA ALA A 220 -24.96 4.77 8.38
C ALA A 220 -25.50 4.38 7.00
N PRO A 221 -24.64 4.02 6.04
CA PRO A 221 -25.10 3.58 4.72
C PRO A 221 -26.04 2.40 4.87
N THR A 222 -27.26 2.52 4.36
CA THR A 222 -28.27 1.44 4.35
C THR A 222 -28.05 0.46 3.22
N SER A 223 -27.32 0.90 2.18
CA SER A 223 -26.98 0.09 1.01
C SER A 223 -26.00 -1.02 1.33
N ASN A 224 -26.16 -2.17 0.70
CA ASN A 224 -25.24 -3.27 0.80
C ASN A 224 -23.93 -2.90 0.08
N PHE A 225 -22.85 -2.67 0.84
CA PHE A 225 -21.55 -2.27 0.31
C PHE A 225 -20.96 -3.31 -0.65
N VAL A 226 -21.29 -4.58 -0.49
CA VAL A 226 -20.87 -5.65 -1.41
C VAL A 226 -21.54 -5.45 -2.77
N GLN A 227 -22.85 -5.17 -2.78
CA GLN A 227 -23.59 -4.89 -4.01
C GLN A 227 -23.05 -3.64 -4.72
N LEU A 228 -22.74 -2.58 -3.98
CA LEU A 228 -22.16 -1.36 -4.54
C LEU A 228 -20.79 -1.63 -5.16
N SER A 229 -19.95 -2.41 -4.48
CA SER A 229 -18.63 -2.79 -5.00
C SER A 229 -18.74 -3.63 -6.27
N ILE A 230 -19.62 -4.64 -6.29
CA ILE A 230 -19.87 -5.48 -7.49
C ILE A 230 -20.48 -4.64 -8.63
N ALA A 231 -21.39 -3.73 -8.33
CA ALA A 231 -21.97 -2.82 -9.32
C ALA A 231 -20.90 -1.91 -9.96
N ALA A 232 -19.95 -1.41 -9.17
CA ALA A 232 -18.82 -0.64 -9.67
C ALA A 232 -17.92 -1.47 -10.62
N LEU A 233 -17.64 -2.73 -10.26
CA LEU A 233 -16.93 -3.66 -11.14
C LEU A 233 -17.69 -3.91 -12.44
N ALA A 234 -18.99 -4.20 -12.35
CA ALA A 234 -19.84 -4.47 -13.51
C ALA A 234 -19.98 -3.24 -14.43
N ALA A 235 -20.02 -2.04 -13.85
CA ALA A 235 -20.01 -0.79 -14.62
C ALA A 235 -18.64 -0.58 -15.28
N GLY A 236 -17.56 -0.69 -14.53
CA GLY A 236 -16.19 -0.51 -15.01
C GLY A 236 -15.83 -1.49 -16.14
N SER A 237 -16.13 -2.77 -15.97
CA SER A 237 -15.77 -3.85 -16.91
C SER A 237 -16.35 -3.69 -18.31
N LYS A 238 -17.40 -2.87 -18.49
CA LYS A 238 -17.98 -2.53 -19.80
C LYS A 238 -17.11 -1.53 -20.59
N HIS A 239 -16.15 -0.88 -19.96
CA HIS A 239 -15.32 0.15 -20.57
C HIS A 239 -13.90 -0.35 -20.86
N ARG A 240 -13.42 -0.10 -22.08
CA ARG A 240 -12.04 -0.46 -22.49
C ARG A 240 -10.99 0.19 -21.59
N THR A 241 -11.24 1.41 -21.12
CA THR A 241 -10.35 2.12 -20.19
C THR A 241 -10.14 1.36 -18.89
N PHE A 242 -11.17 0.70 -18.34
CA PHE A 242 -11.02 -0.14 -17.16
C PHE A 242 -9.99 -1.25 -17.37
N TRP A 243 -10.12 -1.99 -18.46
CA TRP A 243 -9.23 -3.12 -18.76
C TRP A 243 -7.80 -2.65 -19.04
N LEU A 244 -7.63 -1.52 -19.73
CA LEU A 244 -6.31 -0.93 -19.94
C LEU A 244 -5.67 -0.52 -18.61
N LEU A 245 -6.39 0.21 -17.75
CA LEU A 245 -5.88 0.61 -16.45
C LEU A 245 -5.64 -0.59 -15.53
N ALA A 246 -6.52 -1.58 -15.51
CA ALA A 246 -6.36 -2.81 -14.73
C ALA A 246 -5.13 -3.61 -15.19
N PHE A 247 -4.95 -3.78 -16.50
CA PHE A 247 -3.80 -4.48 -17.09
C PHE A 247 -2.48 -3.76 -16.80
N THR A 248 -2.42 -2.47 -17.08
CA THR A 248 -1.17 -1.70 -16.87
C THR A 248 -0.85 -1.55 -15.39
N PHE A 249 -1.85 -1.37 -14.54
CA PHE A 249 -1.65 -1.31 -13.10
C PHE A 249 -1.32 -2.69 -12.49
N ALA A 250 -1.79 -3.78 -13.08
CA ALA A 250 -1.31 -5.14 -12.76
C ALA A 250 0.18 -5.29 -13.07
N ILE A 251 0.66 -4.76 -14.20
CA ILE A 251 2.10 -4.73 -14.54
C ILE A 251 2.89 -3.88 -13.54
N CYS A 252 2.32 -2.78 -13.04
CA CYS A 252 2.92 -2.03 -11.94
C CYS A 252 3.10 -2.93 -10.72
N GLY A 253 2.08 -3.71 -10.33
CA GLY A 253 2.16 -4.67 -9.23
C GLY A 253 3.24 -5.73 -9.44
N VAL A 254 3.30 -6.31 -10.64
CA VAL A 254 4.33 -7.26 -11.05
C VAL A 254 5.73 -6.69 -10.82
N SER A 255 6.00 -5.51 -11.34
CA SER A 255 7.33 -4.90 -11.32
C SER A 255 7.72 -4.34 -9.95
N SER A 256 6.79 -3.79 -9.19
CA SER A 256 7.06 -3.12 -7.90
C SER A 256 7.00 -4.09 -6.71
N PHE A 257 5.80 -4.36 -6.20
CA PHE A 257 5.61 -5.16 -4.99
C PHE A 257 5.93 -6.65 -5.19
N GLY A 258 5.57 -7.19 -6.36
CA GLY A 258 5.78 -8.60 -6.67
C GLY A 258 7.24 -8.97 -6.90
N LEU A 259 7.99 -8.10 -7.54
CA LEU A 259 9.38 -8.40 -7.92
C LEU A 259 10.39 -7.56 -7.14
N THR A 260 10.44 -6.24 -7.37
CA THR A 260 11.52 -5.41 -6.82
C THR A 260 11.50 -5.38 -5.30
N GLN A 261 10.34 -5.14 -4.68
CA GLN A 261 10.26 -5.09 -3.22
C GLN A 261 10.58 -6.44 -2.56
N ALA A 262 10.16 -7.55 -3.16
CA ALA A 262 10.32 -8.87 -2.58
C ALA A 262 11.65 -9.55 -2.94
N HIS A 263 12.12 -9.36 -4.17
CA HIS A 263 13.23 -10.13 -4.73
C HIS A 263 14.47 -9.32 -5.11
N LEU A 264 14.49 -7.99 -4.94
CA LEU A 264 15.69 -7.20 -5.19
C LEU A 264 16.83 -7.61 -4.24
N VAL A 265 16.52 -7.80 -2.95
CA VAL A 265 17.52 -8.22 -1.95
C VAL A 265 18.08 -9.62 -2.26
N PRO A 266 17.24 -10.67 -2.47
CA PRO A 266 17.73 -11.96 -2.93
C PRO A 266 18.49 -11.92 -4.26
N PHE A 267 18.05 -11.13 -5.23
CA PHE A 267 18.74 -10.92 -6.51
C PHE A 267 20.13 -10.31 -6.33
N CYS A 268 20.29 -9.36 -5.43
CA CYS A 268 21.58 -8.78 -5.06
C CYS A 268 22.45 -9.83 -4.33
N GLY A 269 21.87 -10.63 -3.45
CA GLY A 269 22.56 -11.72 -2.74
C GLY A 269 23.13 -12.77 -3.69
N ASP A 270 22.39 -13.17 -4.74
CA ASP A 270 22.89 -14.07 -5.81
C ASP A 270 24.12 -13.51 -6.55
N ARG A 271 24.35 -12.20 -6.47
CA ARG A 271 25.50 -11.49 -7.05
C ARG A 271 26.59 -11.14 -6.04
N GLY A 272 26.49 -11.68 -4.81
CA GLY A 272 27.47 -11.49 -3.75
C GLY A 272 27.38 -10.15 -3.02
N ILE A 273 26.26 -9.39 -3.17
CA ILE A 273 26.06 -8.14 -2.46
C ILE A 273 25.54 -8.44 -1.06
N PRO A 274 26.14 -7.87 0.01
CA PRO A 274 25.70 -8.08 1.38
C PRO A 274 24.24 -7.65 1.60
N LEU A 275 23.54 -8.36 2.50
CA LEU A 275 22.13 -8.14 2.86
C LEU A 275 21.87 -6.69 3.29
N GLY A 276 22.75 -6.11 4.13
CA GLY A 276 22.61 -4.75 4.60
C GLY A 276 22.67 -3.71 3.48
N VAL A 277 23.57 -3.88 2.49
CA VAL A 277 23.67 -2.99 1.31
C VAL A 277 22.42 -3.12 0.45
N SER A 278 21.96 -4.34 0.20
CA SER A 278 20.75 -4.60 -0.61
C SER A 278 19.48 -4.02 0.04
N ALA A 279 19.34 -4.17 1.35
CA ALA A 279 18.24 -3.59 2.11
C ALA A 279 18.29 -2.05 2.12
N TRP A 280 19.49 -1.46 2.17
CA TRP A 280 19.67 -0.02 2.05
C TRP A 280 19.24 0.52 0.67
N LEU A 281 19.45 -0.22 -0.42
CA LEU A 281 18.93 0.15 -1.75
C LEU A 281 17.40 0.27 -1.75
N LEU A 282 16.70 -0.63 -1.06
CA LEU A 282 15.23 -0.52 -0.91
C LEU A 282 14.82 0.73 -0.12
N ALA A 283 15.60 1.12 0.89
CA ALA A 283 15.36 2.37 1.62
C ALA A 283 15.55 3.60 0.71
N VAL A 284 16.59 3.60 -0.13
CA VAL A 284 16.82 4.66 -1.13
C VAL A 284 15.66 4.72 -2.12
N ILE A 285 15.23 3.57 -2.67
CA ILE A 285 14.05 3.50 -3.54
C ILE A 285 12.87 4.21 -2.86
N GLY A 286 12.65 3.97 -1.60
CA GLY A 286 11.53 4.57 -0.93
C GLY A 286 11.64 6.03 -0.60
N VAL A 287 12.80 6.54 -0.29
CA VAL A 287 13.00 8.00 -0.15
C VAL A 287 12.68 8.70 -1.48
N PHE A 288 13.16 8.15 -2.60
CA PHE A 288 12.89 8.70 -3.92
C PHE A 288 11.45 8.45 -4.39
N ASP A 289 10.81 7.37 -3.96
CA ASP A 289 9.38 7.13 -4.19
C ASP A 289 8.51 8.25 -3.59
N LEU A 290 8.83 8.70 -2.37
CA LEU A 290 8.11 9.82 -1.77
C LEU A 290 8.22 11.08 -2.63
N VAL A 291 9.42 11.40 -3.11
CA VAL A 291 9.67 12.54 -4.01
C VAL A 291 8.92 12.36 -5.34
N GLY A 292 9.03 11.18 -5.94
CA GLY A 292 8.40 10.84 -7.21
C GLY A 292 6.87 10.87 -7.15
N THR A 293 6.28 10.32 -6.10
CA THR A 293 4.82 10.31 -5.91
C THR A 293 4.26 11.71 -5.70
N ILE A 294 4.91 12.55 -4.90
CA ILE A 294 4.53 13.97 -4.71
C ILE A 294 4.67 14.72 -6.05
N GLY A 295 5.80 14.53 -6.74
CA GLY A 295 6.05 15.13 -8.05
C GLY A 295 5.02 14.68 -9.10
N SER A 296 4.65 13.39 -9.11
CA SER A 296 3.62 12.85 -9.99
C SER A 296 2.25 13.49 -9.74
N GLY A 297 1.86 13.66 -8.48
CA GLY A 297 0.62 14.37 -8.13
C GLY A 297 0.59 15.78 -8.73
N TRP A 298 1.69 16.53 -8.62
CA TRP A 298 1.83 17.87 -9.20
C TRP A 298 1.83 17.86 -10.74
N LEU A 299 2.46 16.85 -11.37
CA LEU A 299 2.47 16.69 -12.82
C LEU A 299 1.09 16.33 -13.37
N CYS A 300 0.30 15.53 -12.64
CA CYS A 300 -1.06 15.15 -13.03
C CYS A 300 -1.98 16.34 -13.24
N ASP A 301 -1.75 17.46 -12.54
CA ASP A 301 -2.56 18.67 -12.67
C ASP A 301 -2.22 19.48 -13.92
N ARG A 302 -1.04 19.27 -14.52
CA ARG A 302 -0.49 20.08 -15.61
C ARG A 302 -0.39 19.35 -16.93
N TYR A 303 -0.23 18.03 -16.90
CA TYR A 303 0.05 17.24 -18.09
C TYR A 303 -1.02 16.16 -18.29
N ASP A 304 -1.09 15.63 -19.50
CA ASP A 304 -1.97 14.51 -19.85
C ASP A 304 -1.51 13.23 -19.17
N ASN A 305 -2.37 12.69 -18.30
CA ASN A 305 -2.06 11.52 -17.45
C ASN A 305 -1.69 10.26 -18.25
N ARG A 306 -2.11 10.15 -19.51
CA ARG A 306 -1.73 9.02 -20.38
C ARG A 306 -0.25 9.07 -20.73
N TRP A 307 0.26 10.26 -21.08
CA TRP A 307 1.66 10.46 -21.38
C TRP A 307 2.54 10.31 -20.14
N LEU A 308 2.07 10.77 -18.98
CA LEU A 308 2.77 10.53 -17.71
C LEU A 308 2.93 9.03 -17.44
N LEU A 309 1.85 8.25 -17.62
CA LEU A 309 1.92 6.79 -17.45
C LEU A 309 2.82 6.13 -18.49
N ALA A 310 2.78 6.58 -19.77
CA ALA A 310 3.69 6.08 -20.80
C ALA A 310 5.18 6.28 -20.41
N TRP A 311 5.53 7.47 -19.91
CA TRP A 311 6.88 7.78 -19.46
C TRP A 311 7.27 6.95 -18.23
N TYR A 312 6.42 6.88 -17.21
CA TYR A 312 6.70 6.09 -15.99
C TYR A 312 6.94 4.61 -16.33
N TYR A 313 6.03 3.97 -17.04
CA TYR A 313 6.23 2.58 -17.44
C TYR A 313 7.44 2.39 -18.38
N GLY A 314 7.71 3.35 -19.24
CA GLY A 314 8.87 3.33 -20.13
C GLY A 314 10.20 3.34 -19.37
N PHE A 315 10.38 4.31 -18.46
CA PHE A 315 11.60 4.39 -17.64
C PHE A 315 11.74 3.19 -16.70
N ARG A 316 10.64 2.73 -16.08
CA ARG A 316 10.62 1.53 -15.26
C ARG A 316 11.08 0.30 -16.03
N GLY A 317 10.52 0.09 -17.22
CA GLY A 317 10.89 -1.03 -18.07
C GLY A 317 12.37 -1.01 -18.45
N LEU A 318 12.87 0.15 -18.87
CA LEU A 318 14.30 0.33 -19.20
C LEU A 318 15.20 0.09 -17.98
N ALA A 319 14.82 0.61 -16.81
CA ALA A 319 15.60 0.42 -15.58
C ALA A 319 15.67 -1.05 -15.15
N LEU A 320 14.58 -1.81 -15.27
CA LEU A 320 14.55 -3.23 -14.93
C LEU A 320 15.39 -4.07 -15.92
N VAL A 321 15.29 -3.79 -17.21
CA VAL A 321 16.13 -4.46 -18.23
C VAL A 321 17.60 -4.12 -17.99
N TRP A 322 17.91 -2.85 -17.76
CA TRP A 322 19.27 -2.41 -17.48
C TRP A 322 19.86 -3.08 -16.23
N LEU A 323 19.09 -3.23 -15.14
CA LEU A 323 19.53 -3.85 -13.89
C LEU A 323 20.08 -5.28 -14.11
N VAL A 324 19.51 -6.04 -15.05
CA VAL A 324 19.93 -7.41 -15.34
C VAL A 324 21.32 -7.46 -15.96
N TYR A 325 21.66 -6.49 -16.81
CA TYR A 325 22.92 -6.43 -17.58
C TYR A 325 23.96 -5.49 -16.96
N ALA A 326 23.55 -4.65 -15.98
CA ALA A 326 24.47 -3.72 -15.34
C ALA A 326 25.53 -4.45 -14.51
N ASP A 327 26.74 -3.91 -14.55
CA ASP A 327 27.76 -4.30 -13.59
C ASP A 327 27.33 -3.94 -12.18
N VAL A 328 27.55 -4.86 -11.24
CA VAL A 328 27.11 -4.76 -9.84
C VAL A 328 28.03 -3.80 -9.07
N SER A 329 28.23 -2.60 -9.61
CA SER A 329 28.92 -1.53 -8.88
C SER A 329 27.95 -0.82 -7.94
N THR A 330 28.45 -0.36 -6.81
CA THR A 330 27.65 0.44 -5.85
C THR A 330 27.01 1.66 -6.51
N LEU A 331 27.69 2.31 -7.43
CA LEU A 331 27.17 3.45 -8.17
C LEU A 331 26.04 3.05 -9.13
N GLY A 332 26.18 1.95 -9.85
CA GLY A 332 25.15 1.44 -10.75
C GLY A 332 23.86 1.11 -10.00
N LEU A 333 23.97 0.40 -8.88
CA LEU A 333 22.84 0.08 -8.03
C LEU A 333 22.19 1.33 -7.41
N LEU A 334 22.99 2.33 -7.04
CA LEU A 334 22.46 3.60 -6.53
C LEU A 334 21.69 4.36 -7.62
N ILE A 335 22.21 4.44 -8.83
CA ILE A 335 21.51 5.04 -9.98
C ILE A 335 20.18 4.33 -10.22
N PHE A 336 20.19 2.98 -10.23
CA PHE A 336 18.96 2.19 -10.33
C PHE A 336 17.98 2.56 -9.22
N ALA A 337 18.42 2.57 -7.96
CA ALA A 337 17.56 2.83 -6.82
C ALA A 337 16.93 4.23 -6.86
N VAL A 338 17.66 5.24 -7.33
CA VAL A 338 17.16 6.62 -7.52
C VAL A 338 16.14 6.68 -8.65
N VAL A 339 16.50 6.20 -9.85
CA VAL A 339 15.63 6.26 -11.03
C VAL A 339 14.38 5.44 -10.84
N TYR A 340 14.53 4.21 -10.33
CA TYR A 340 13.42 3.32 -10.08
C TYR A 340 12.53 3.81 -8.93
N GLY A 341 13.14 4.40 -7.89
CA GLY A 341 12.43 4.97 -6.74
C GLY A 341 11.54 6.13 -7.14
N LEU A 342 12.01 7.07 -7.97
CA LEU A 342 11.20 8.19 -8.46
C LEU A 342 9.91 7.74 -9.17
N ASP A 343 9.89 6.51 -9.68
CA ASP A 343 8.76 5.96 -10.40
C ASP A 343 7.96 4.90 -9.60
N PHE A 344 8.44 4.43 -8.46
CA PHE A 344 7.94 3.23 -7.78
C PHE A 344 6.41 3.23 -7.55
N ILE A 345 5.84 4.31 -6.99
CA ILE A 345 4.38 4.52 -6.79
C ILE A 345 3.86 5.69 -7.65
N ALA A 346 4.72 6.38 -8.39
CA ALA A 346 4.35 7.56 -9.18
C ALA A 346 3.24 7.30 -10.23
N THR A 347 2.99 6.04 -10.59
CA THR A 347 1.89 5.62 -11.47
C THR A 347 0.50 5.71 -10.81
N VAL A 348 0.41 5.79 -9.47
CA VAL A 348 -0.87 5.80 -8.74
C VAL A 348 -1.68 7.07 -9.00
N PRO A 349 -1.14 8.31 -8.80
CA PRO A 349 -1.93 9.53 -9.01
C PRO A 349 -2.56 9.63 -10.40
N PRO A 350 -1.84 9.43 -11.53
CA PRO A 350 -2.45 9.52 -12.84
C PRO A 350 -3.45 8.39 -13.12
N THR A 351 -3.26 7.18 -12.56
CA THR A 351 -4.23 6.08 -12.70
C THR A 351 -5.54 6.38 -11.98
N VAL A 352 -5.46 6.87 -10.73
CA VAL A 352 -6.65 7.33 -9.98
C VAL A 352 -7.39 8.42 -10.76
N ARG A 353 -6.64 9.42 -11.26
CA ARG A 353 -7.23 10.54 -11.99
C ARG A 353 -7.91 10.10 -13.27
N LEU A 354 -7.31 9.22 -14.06
CA LEU A 354 -7.94 8.64 -15.26
C LEU A 354 -9.18 7.82 -14.92
N SER A 355 -9.17 7.09 -13.80
CA SER A 355 -10.35 6.37 -13.32
C SER A 355 -11.49 7.35 -12.99
N VAL A 356 -11.23 8.40 -12.23
CA VAL A 356 -12.23 9.41 -11.87
C VAL A 356 -12.72 10.19 -13.11
N GLN A 357 -11.82 10.55 -14.03
CA GLN A 357 -12.18 11.22 -15.27
C GLN A 357 -13.08 10.37 -16.18
N THR A 358 -12.89 9.05 -16.17
CA THR A 358 -13.65 8.12 -17.02
C THR A 358 -14.98 7.72 -16.41
N PHE A 359 -15.03 7.48 -15.10
CA PHE A 359 -16.18 6.88 -14.41
C PHE A 359 -16.94 7.86 -13.49
N GLY A 360 -16.48 9.12 -13.40
CA GLY A 360 -17.08 10.15 -12.57
C GLY A 360 -16.58 10.13 -11.12
N GLN A 361 -16.91 11.19 -10.37
CA GLN A 361 -16.45 11.40 -8.99
C GLN A 361 -17.01 10.36 -8.01
N GLU A 362 -18.22 9.87 -8.24
CA GLU A 362 -18.88 8.92 -7.34
C GLU A 362 -18.42 7.48 -7.57
N THR A 363 -18.34 7.04 -8.82
CA THR A 363 -18.05 5.64 -9.19
C THR A 363 -16.57 5.40 -9.39
N GLY A 364 -15.80 6.40 -9.83
CA GLY A 364 -14.38 6.28 -10.15
C GLY A 364 -13.52 5.72 -9.02
N PRO A 365 -13.65 6.17 -7.78
CA PRO A 365 -12.90 5.60 -6.65
C PRO A 365 -13.22 4.12 -6.38
N ALA A 366 -14.49 3.71 -6.53
CA ALA A 366 -14.88 2.31 -6.35
C ALA A 366 -14.37 1.42 -7.48
N VAL A 367 -14.34 1.91 -8.72
CA VAL A 367 -13.72 1.24 -9.88
C VAL A 367 -12.21 1.15 -9.68
N PHE A 368 -11.56 2.22 -9.21
CA PHE A 368 -10.13 2.19 -8.91
C PHE A 368 -9.78 1.13 -7.84
N ALA A 369 -10.63 0.89 -6.86
CA ALA A 369 -10.39 -0.15 -5.86
C ALA A 369 -10.26 -1.56 -6.50
N TRP A 370 -10.98 -1.85 -7.59
CA TRP A 370 -10.83 -3.08 -8.36
C TRP A 370 -9.57 -3.10 -9.22
N ILE A 371 -9.17 -1.96 -9.79
CA ILE A 371 -7.88 -1.81 -10.48
C ILE A 371 -6.73 -2.03 -9.49
N PHE A 372 -6.84 -1.52 -8.27
CA PHE A 372 -5.90 -1.75 -7.18
C PHE A 372 -5.87 -3.23 -6.74
N ALA A 373 -7.01 -3.91 -6.72
CA ALA A 373 -7.06 -5.36 -6.47
C ALA A 373 -6.30 -6.14 -7.55
N ALA A 374 -6.49 -5.81 -8.83
CA ALA A 374 -5.75 -6.43 -9.93
C ALA A 374 -4.23 -6.24 -9.80
N HIS A 375 -3.78 -5.05 -9.38
CA HIS A 375 -2.38 -4.75 -9.09
C HIS A 375 -1.78 -5.70 -8.05
N HIS A 376 -2.46 -5.89 -6.92
CA HIS A 376 -1.92 -6.70 -5.83
C HIS A 376 -2.05 -8.21 -6.09
N VAL A 377 -3.08 -8.64 -6.81
CA VAL A 377 -3.19 -10.04 -7.26
C VAL A 377 -2.03 -10.37 -8.22
N ALA A 378 -1.76 -9.49 -9.19
CA ALA A 378 -0.65 -9.68 -10.12
C ALA A 378 0.72 -9.60 -9.41
N ALA A 379 0.86 -8.72 -8.41
CA ALA A 379 2.04 -8.67 -7.55
C ALA A 379 2.24 -10.00 -6.80
N GLY A 380 1.17 -10.58 -6.26
CA GLY A 380 1.21 -11.88 -5.58
C GLY A 380 1.63 -13.02 -6.50
N VAL A 381 1.07 -13.06 -7.71
CA VAL A 381 1.45 -14.04 -8.75
C VAL A 381 2.93 -13.91 -9.11
N MET A 382 3.41 -12.68 -9.30
CA MET A 382 4.82 -12.46 -9.65
C MET A 382 5.75 -12.79 -8.49
N LEU A 383 5.38 -12.48 -7.25
CA LEU A 383 6.18 -12.81 -6.07
C LEU A 383 6.40 -14.32 -5.96
N PHE A 384 5.35 -15.11 -6.13
CA PHE A 384 5.44 -16.56 -6.19
C PHE A 384 6.24 -17.02 -7.41
N GLY A 385 5.89 -16.54 -8.61
CA GLY A 385 6.50 -16.95 -9.87
C GLY A 385 8.01 -16.66 -9.94
N ALA A 386 8.46 -15.52 -9.39
CA ALA A 386 9.88 -15.20 -9.31
C ALA A 386 10.64 -16.11 -8.35
N GLY A 387 10.02 -16.50 -7.22
CA GLY A 387 10.58 -17.48 -6.29
C GLY A 387 10.77 -18.84 -6.96
N VAL A 388 9.72 -19.37 -7.61
CA VAL A 388 9.78 -20.63 -8.38
C VAL A 388 10.80 -20.54 -9.52
N SER A 389 10.82 -19.43 -10.27
CA SER A 389 11.81 -19.22 -11.34
C SER A 389 13.24 -19.29 -10.80
N ARG A 390 13.50 -18.72 -9.62
CA ARG A 390 14.81 -18.79 -8.95
C ARG A 390 15.16 -20.22 -8.55
N ASP A 391 14.20 -20.97 -7.99
CA ASP A 391 14.43 -22.36 -7.58
C ASP A 391 14.75 -23.28 -8.80
N MET A 392 14.07 -23.04 -9.95
CA MET A 392 14.23 -23.86 -11.15
C MET A 392 15.45 -23.45 -12.01
N LEU A 393 15.69 -22.13 -12.15
CA LEU A 393 16.67 -21.62 -13.10
C LEU A 393 17.98 -21.13 -12.43
N GLY A 394 18.03 -21.10 -11.11
CA GLY A 394 19.17 -20.61 -10.35
C GLY A 394 19.37 -19.09 -10.40
N THR A 395 18.45 -18.33 -11.00
CA THR A 395 18.59 -16.89 -11.20
C THR A 395 17.24 -16.17 -11.27
N TYR A 396 17.21 -14.89 -10.84
CA TYR A 396 16.05 -14.01 -10.99
C TYR A 396 16.02 -13.24 -12.32
N ALA A 397 17.08 -13.31 -13.16
CA ALA A 397 17.21 -12.53 -14.38
C ALA A 397 15.99 -12.64 -15.32
N PRO A 398 15.42 -13.84 -15.60
CA PRO A 398 14.22 -13.94 -16.44
C PRO A 398 13.02 -13.20 -15.89
N SER A 399 12.85 -13.19 -14.57
CA SER A 399 11.73 -12.49 -13.91
C SER A 399 11.86 -10.97 -14.05
N PHE A 400 13.06 -10.41 -13.87
CA PHE A 400 13.33 -8.98 -14.08
C PHE A 400 13.18 -8.56 -15.53
N LEU A 401 13.66 -9.38 -16.50
CA LEU A 401 13.48 -9.12 -17.93
C LEU A 401 12.01 -9.17 -18.33
N LEU A 402 11.25 -10.16 -17.87
CA LEU A 402 9.80 -10.26 -18.11
C LEU A 402 9.08 -9.01 -17.60
N ALA A 403 9.34 -8.59 -16.37
CA ALA A 403 8.73 -7.40 -15.81
C ALA A 403 9.12 -6.13 -16.59
N GLY A 404 10.37 -6.01 -17.00
CA GLY A 404 10.84 -4.90 -17.82
C GLY A 404 10.12 -4.83 -19.17
N VAL A 405 10.00 -5.95 -19.88
CA VAL A 405 9.29 -6.04 -21.17
C VAL A 405 7.80 -5.72 -20.99
N LEU A 406 7.15 -6.26 -19.96
CA LEU A 406 5.75 -5.94 -19.65
C LEU A 406 5.55 -4.44 -19.39
N CYS A 407 6.47 -3.77 -18.69
CA CYS A 407 6.42 -2.33 -18.49
C CYS A 407 6.53 -1.57 -19.81
N LEU A 408 7.40 -1.98 -20.75
CA LEU A 408 7.50 -1.37 -22.07
C LEU A 408 6.21 -1.57 -22.90
N VAL A 409 5.58 -2.74 -22.80
CA VAL A 409 4.26 -2.99 -23.40
C VAL A 409 3.18 -2.09 -22.78
N ALA A 410 3.20 -1.90 -21.46
CA ALA A 410 2.30 -0.97 -20.78
C ALA A 410 2.51 0.47 -21.27
N ALA A 411 3.76 0.92 -21.40
CA ALA A 411 4.09 2.24 -21.94
C ALA A 411 3.54 2.41 -23.37
N ALA A 412 3.77 1.46 -24.25
CA ALA A 412 3.26 1.47 -25.63
C ALA A 412 1.71 1.50 -25.68
N SER A 413 1.02 0.79 -24.76
CA SER A 413 -0.43 0.77 -24.73
C SER A 413 -1.05 2.14 -24.42
N PHE A 414 -0.39 2.99 -23.61
CA PHE A 414 -0.84 4.35 -23.34
C PHE A 414 -0.65 5.31 -24.53
N THR A 415 0.38 5.10 -25.36
CA THR A 415 0.55 5.90 -26.57
C THR A 415 -0.57 5.65 -27.58
N ALA A 416 -1.11 4.43 -27.62
CA ALA A 416 -2.25 4.07 -28.48
C ALA A 416 -3.62 4.48 -27.89
N MET A 417 -3.68 4.88 -26.62
CA MET A 417 -4.94 5.24 -25.95
C MET A 417 -5.49 6.57 -26.49
N LYS A 418 -6.72 6.57 -27.01
CA LYS A 418 -7.44 7.82 -27.33
C LYS A 418 -7.79 8.59 -26.04
N ARG A 419 -7.87 9.93 -26.13
CA ARG A 419 -8.31 10.74 -24.97
C ARG A 419 -9.65 10.23 -24.43
N PRO A 420 -9.77 9.97 -23.12
CA PRO A 420 -11.05 9.59 -22.54
C PRO A 420 -12.07 10.69 -22.83
N ARG A 421 -13.27 10.30 -23.24
CA ARG A 421 -14.40 11.25 -23.21
C ARG A 421 -14.67 11.51 -21.74
N LEU A 422 -14.60 12.77 -21.32
CA LEU A 422 -14.93 13.17 -19.96
C LEU A 422 -16.36 12.73 -19.65
N ALA A 423 -16.58 12.10 -18.49
CA ALA A 423 -17.91 11.88 -17.98
C ALA A 423 -18.63 13.25 -17.85
N PRO A 424 -19.90 13.38 -18.21
CA PRO A 424 -20.66 14.59 -17.96
C PRO A 424 -20.57 14.93 -16.45
N ALA A 425 -20.38 16.22 -16.16
CA ALA A 425 -20.23 16.74 -14.80
C ALA A 425 -21.50 16.55 -13.98
#